data_c69af97d9c6f0531f735da246babe5e8
#
_entry.id   c69af97d9c6f0531f735da246babe5e8
#
_cell.length_a   1.000
_cell.length_b   1.000
_cell.length_c   1.000
_cell.angle_alpha   90.00
_cell.angle_beta   90.00
_cell.angle_gamma   90.00
#
_symmetry.space_group_name_H-M   'P 1'
#
loop_
_entity.id
_entity.type
_entity.pdbx_description
1 polymer ?
#
loop_
_entity_poly.entity_id
_entity_poly.type
_entity_poly.pdbx_seq_one_letter_code
_entity_poly.pdbx_strand_id
1 'polypeptide(L)'
;RVYNFSNFLKSLLPFNPSKIIFKDIRGNIPTRLKKLSNGNCQGLIVAKAAIDRLISCENKSISNEISTLIEDYFWMVIPLSLNPCAPGQGAIAIEVNSKREDIIELIKKINHTETYSQVNEEREILKNYGGGCHQKIGVSIEDKFFGKILTIRGQTEEGVKIERREITDNKNNWKNIPENKFFPLNIDKYKLFERKLINKNLIKINKLKNTNLYVSRENALPEDMSIDSTNVIWTSGVKTWKKLAKKGYWVNGSSDSLGEENPNIKFLSKNKKWVKLTHNFTPKNYLKSHNKPENARIIATYELNPVEILEDLSGKSHFYWMSGSAFKLVLKNYPEIINANHACGPGNTYKYICKYVDKNNINIFLSYEDALNTLMRSVITDENKK
;
A
#
# COMPACT_ATOMS: atom_id res chain seq x y z
N ARG A 1 -3.19 11.92 -14.63
CA ARG A 1 -2.21 12.11 -13.53
C ARG A 1 -2.50 13.36 -12.73
N VAL A 2 -2.53 14.56 -13.33
CA VAL A 2 -2.81 15.82 -12.63
C VAL A 2 -4.06 15.71 -11.76
N TYR A 3 -5.17 15.24 -12.32
CA TYR A 3 -6.43 15.05 -11.59
C TYR A 3 -6.25 14.22 -10.33
N ASN A 4 -5.61 13.04 -10.41
CA ASN A 4 -5.41 12.19 -9.24
C ASN A 4 -4.50 12.86 -8.20
N PHE A 5 -3.37 13.43 -8.63
CA PHE A 5 -2.44 14.12 -7.72
C PHE A 5 -3.07 15.30 -6.98
N SER A 6 -3.92 16.10 -7.64
CA SER A 6 -4.61 17.23 -7.01
C SER A 6 -5.51 16.78 -5.84
N ASN A 7 -6.03 15.57 -5.90
CA ASN A 7 -6.94 15.03 -4.86
C ASN A 7 -6.22 14.56 -3.60
N PHE A 8 -4.94 14.15 -3.67
CA PHE A 8 -4.30 13.54 -2.52
C PHE A 8 -2.94 14.14 -2.12
N LEU A 9 -2.21 14.78 -3.04
CA LEU A 9 -0.81 15.17 -2.81
C LEU A 9 -0.64 16.02 -1.54
N LYS A 10 -1.51 17.00 -1.33
CA LYS A 10 -1.47 17.86 -0.13
C LYS A 10 -1.50 17.06 1.17
N SER A 11 -2.24 15.96 1.21
CA SER A 11 -2.38 15.11 2.41
C SER A 11 -1.16 14.23 2.71
N LEU A 12 -0.22 14.13 1.78
CA LEU A 12 1.01 13.35 1.92
C LEU A 12 2.23 14.21 2.25
N LEU A 13 2.11 15.53 2.14
CA LEU A 13 3.20 16.47 2.44
C LEU A 13 3.25 16.77 3.93
N PRO A 14 4.46 16.90 4.54
CA PRO A 14 4.65 17.23 5.95
C PRO A 14 4.43 18.72 6.26
N PHE A 15 4.02 19.49 5.29
CA PHE A 15 3.70 20.92 5.37
C PHE A 15 2.44 21.21 4.57
N ASN A 16 1.83 22.35 4.82
CA ASN A 16 0.59 22.75 4.17
C ASN A 16 0.87 23.82 3.09
N PRO A 17 1.07 23.44 1.81
CA PRO A 17 1.27 24.43 0.75
C PRO A 17 0.00 25.26 0.54
N SER A 18 0.15 26.56 0.36
CA SER A 18 -0.96 27.45 0.05
C SER A 18 -1.63 27.08 -1.26
N LYS A 19 -0.83 26.74 -2.28
CA LYS A 19 -1.30 26.33 -3.61
C LYS A 19 -0.35 25.30 -4.23
N ILE A 20 -0.90 24.34 -4.96
CA ILE A 20 -0.15 23.40 -5.81
C ILE A 20 -0.56 23.68 -7.26
N ILE A 21 0.41 24.03 -8.09
CA ILE A 21 0.20 24.32 -9.50
C ILE A 21 0.91 23.25 -10.32
N PHE A 22 0.18 22.57 -11.19
CA PHE A 22 0.73 21.58 -12.10
C PHE A 22 1.08 22.25 -13.43
N LYS A 23 2.30 22.03 -13.91
CA LYS A 23 2.80 22.51 -15.21
C LYS A 23 3.29 21.34 -16.04
N ASP A 24 3.01 21.39 -17.34
CA ASP A 24 3.55 20.41 -18.26
C ASP A 24 5.07 20.61 -18.44
N ILE A 25 5.79 19.50 -18.42
CA ILE A 25 7.23 19.47 -18.60
C ILE A 25 7.58 18.48 -19.71
N ARG A 26 8.37 18.92 -20.69
CA ARG A 26 8.83 18.12 -21.82
C ARG A 26 10.34 17.87 -21.75
N GLY A 27 10.78 16.83 -22.45
CA GLY A 27 12.16 16.37 -22.51
C GLY A 27 12.31 14.94 -21.94
N ASN A 28 13.50 14.38 -22.10
CA ASN A 28 13.87 13.11 -21.45
C ASN A 28 14.04 13.31 -19.93
N ILE A 29 14.25 12.23 -19.18
CA ILE A 29 14.35 12.30 -17.71
C ILE A 29 15.53 13.18 -17.26
N PRO A 30 16.76 13.05 -17.79
CA PRO A 30 17.84 13.95 -17.42
C PRO A 30 17.49 15.43 -17.63
N THR A 31 16.91 15.77 -18.80
CA THR A 31 16.48 17.16 -19.09
C THR A 31 15.45 17.67 -18.08
N ARG A 32 14.48 16.83 -17.68
CA ARG A 32 13.46 17.22 -16.69
C ARG A 32 14.06 17.41 -15.28
N LEU A 33 15.03 16.57 -14.91
CA LEU A 33 15.75 16.71 -13.65
C LEU A 33 16.59 18.00 -13.64
N LYS A 34 17.28 18.33 -14.75
CA LYS A 34 17.99 19.61 -14.90
C LYS A 34 17.05 20.83 -14.80
N LYS A 35 15.83 20.74 -15.34
CA LYS A 35 14.82 21.79 -15.16
C LYS A 35 14.39 21.94 -13.71
N LEU A 36 14.32 20.84 -12.94
CA LEU A 36 14.06 20.90 -11.50
C LEU A 36 15.23 21.58 -10.78
N SER A 37 16.49 21.19 -11.06
CA SER A 37 17.67 21.79 -10.41
C SER A 37 17.84 23.27 -10.76
N ASN A 38 17.40 23.70 -11.95
CA ASN A 38 17.41 25.11 -12.35
C ASN A 38 16.24 25.94 -11.76
N GLY A 39 15.43 25.37 -10.85
CA GLY A 39 14.34 26.09 -10.19
C GLY A 39 13.09 26.33 -11.02
N ASN A 40 12.96 25.71 -12.20
CA ASN A 40 11.77 25.85 -13.05
C ASN A 40 10.48 25.29 -12.37
N CYS A 41 10.65 24.39 -11.41
CA CYS A 41 9.59 23.82 -10.57
C CYS A 41 10.16 23.36 -9.21
N GLN A 42 9.30 23.31 -8.19
CA GLN A 42 9.69 22.83 -6.85
C GLN A 42 9.55 21.31 -6.70
N GLY A 43 8.95 20.62 -7.64
CA GLY A 43 8.78 19.17 -7.63
C GLY A 43 8.58 18.61 -9.04
N LEU A 44 8.98 17.36 -9.23
CA LEU A 44 8.90 16.69 -10.53
C LEU A 44 8.21 15.33 -10.35
N ILE A 45 7.19 15.06 -11.18
CA ILE A 45 6.53 13.75 -11.22
C ILE A 45 7.12 12.94 -12.37
N VAL A 46 7.73 11.80 -12.03
CA VAL A 46 8.33 10.86 -12.97
C VAL A 46 7.92 9.42 -12.69
N ALA A 47 8.03 8.54 -13.68
CA ALA A 47 7.87 7.11 -13.45
C ALA A 47 9.08 6.56 -12.69
N LYS A 48 8.85 5.93 -11.54
CA LYS A 48 9.93 5.31 -10.75
C LYS A 48 10.76 4.33 -11.56
N ALA A 49 10.12 3.47 -12.36
CA ALA A 49 10.82 2.52 -13.22
C ALA A 49 11.80 3.17 -14.22
N ALA A 50 11.54 4.40 -14.66
CA ALA A 50 12.47 5.12 -15.53
C ALA A 50 13.71 5.60 -14.75
N ILE A 51 13.54 6.06 -13.52
CA ILE A 51 14.66 6.42 -12.63
C ILE A 51 15.49 5.17 -12.29
N ASP A 52 14.85 4.07 -11.90
CA ASP A 52 15.54 2.82 -11.56
C ASP A 52 16.40 2.32 -12.73
N ARG A 53 15.87 2.33 -13.96
CA ARG A 53 16.61 1.93 -15.18
C ARG A 53 17.83 2.82 -15.45
N LEU A 54 17.69 4.12 -15.25
CA LEU A 54 18.80 5.05 -15.48
C LEU A 54 19.91 4.90 -14.43
N ILE A 55 19.54 4.70 -13.16
CA ILE A 55 20.51 4.47 -12.08
C ILE A 55 21.21 3.11 -12.23
N SER A 56 20.49 2.09 -12.70
CA SER A 56 21.03 0.72 -12.83
C SER A 56 21.63 0.41 -14.21
N CYS A 57 21.69 1.37 -15.13
CA CYS A 57 22.21 1.11 -16.45
C CYS A 57 23.72 0.85 -16.42
N GLU A 58 24.23 0.12 -17.41
CA GLU A 58 25.65 -0.21 -17.56
C GLU A 58 26.53 1.01 -17.79
N ASN A 59 25.98 2.04 -18.43
CA ASN A 59 26.67 3.30 -18.67
C ASN A 59 26.82 4.10 -17.37
N LYS A 60 28.01 3.99 -16.77
CA LYS A 60 28.33 4.64 -15.48
C LYS A 60 28.24 6.16 -15.51
N SER A 61 28.50 6.79 -16.65
CA SER A 61 28.35 8.25 -16.80
C SER A 61 26.91 8.67 -16.59
N ILE A 62 25.95 8.00 -17.25
CA ILE A 62 24.52 8.27 -17.12
C ILE A 62 24.04 7.95 -15.69
N SER A 63 24.43 6.78 -15.17
CA SER A 63 24.06 6.36 -13.81
C SER A 63 24.51 7.38 -12.77
N ASN A 64 25.77 7.85 -12.86
CA ASN A 64 26.33 8.87 -11.95
C ASN A 64 25.62 10.22 -12.11
N GLU A 65 25.41 10.69 -13.36
CA GLU A 65 24.69 11.94 -13.62
C GLU A 65 23.30 11.94 -12.96
N ILE A 66 22.53 10.88 -13.17
CA ILE A 66 21.18 10.79 -12.56
C ILE A 66 21.26 10.74 -11.04
N SER A 67 22.18 9.95 -10.49
CA SER A 67 22.36 9.84 -9.04
C SER A 67 22.71 11.19 -8.41
N THR A 68 23.58 11.97 -9.02
CA THR A 68 23.92 13.33 -8.59
C THR A 68 22.72 14.27 -8.69
N LEU A 69 21.98 14.23 -9.81
CA LEU A 69 20.82 15.10 -10.03
C LEU A 69 19.66 14.87 -9.05
N ILE A 70 19.58 13.70 -8.40
CA ILE A 70 18.51 13.38 -7.43
C ILE A 70 18.98 13.42 -5.98
N GLU A 71 20.28 13.52 -5.71
CA GLU A 71 20.86 13.34 -4.38
C GLU A 71 20.36 14.37 -3.36
N ASP A 72 20.19 15.61 -3.79
CA ASP A 72 19.80 16.75 -2.95
C ASP A 72 18.27 16.89 -2.82
N TYR A 73 17.49 16.00 -3.45
CA TYR A 73 16.05 16.10 -3.42
C TYR A 73 15.40 15.06 -2.50
N PHE A 74 14.38 15.51 -1.82
CA PHE A 74 13.43 14.59 -1.19
C PHE A 74 12.59 13.88 -2.26
N TRP A 75 12.36 12.60 -2.10
CA TRP A 75 11.58 11.80 -3.02
C TRP A 75 10.44 11.06 -2.33
N MET A 76 9.39 10.77 -3.08
CA MET A 76 8.25 9.96 -2.67
C MET A 76 7.89 8.95 -3.75
N VAL A 77 7.58 7.73 -3.36
CA VAL A 77 6.99 6.71 -4.25
C VAL A 77 5.51 6.61 -3.95
N ILE A 78 4.70 7.06 -4.91
CA ILE A 78 3.24 7.06 -4.76
C ILE A 78 2.70 5.68 -5.09
N PRO A 79 1.91 5.04 -4.19
CA PRO A 79 1.35 3.72 -4.42
C PRO A 79 0.24 3.73 -5.48
N LEU A 80 0.00 2.56 -6.08
CA LEU A 80 -1.03 2.38 -7.12
C LEU A 80 -2.45 2.62 -6.57
N SER A 81 -2.69 2.39 -5.29
CA SER A 81 -3.98 2.72 -4.65
C SER A 81 -4.37 4.19 -4.75
N LEU A 82 -3.38 5.10 -4.86
CA LEU A 82 -3.61 6.53 -5.00
C LEU A 82 -3.51 7.00 -6.45
N ASN A 83 -2.59 6.42 -7.22
CA ASN A 83 -2.33 6.84 -8.58
C ASN A 83 -2.03 5.64 -9.48
N PRO A 84 -3.04 4.86 -9.85
CA PRO A 84 -2.87 3.80 -10.83
C PRO A 84 -2.39 4.36 -12.16
N CYS A 85 -1.65 3.56 -12.91
CA CYS A 85 -1.12 3.93 -14.21
C CYS A 85 -2.23 4.06 -15.27
N ALA A 86 -1.91 4.62 -16.42
CA ALA A 86 -2.74 4.43 -17.59
C ALA A 86 -2.71 2.95 -18.00
N PRO A 87 -3.83 2.37 -18.49
CA PRO A 87 -3.88 0.98 -18.91
C PRO A 87 -2.76 0.61 -19.89
N GLY A 88 -2.07 -0.49 -19.61
CA GLY A 88 -0.94 -0.97 -20.37
C GLY A 88 0.35 -0.15 -20.24
N GLN A 89 0.41 0.83 -19.36
CA GLN A 89 1.61 1.65 -19.19
C GLN A 89 2.77 0.82 -18.62
N GLY A 90 3.87 0.74 -19.37
CA GLY A 90 5.08 0.00 -19.01
C GLY A 90 5.16 -1.37 -19.66
N ALA A 91 4.09 -1.88 -20.25
CA ALA A 91 4.12 -3.06 -21.10
C ALA A 91 4.69 -2.71 -22.48
N ILE A 92 5.50 -3.61 -23.03
CA ILE A 92 6.02 -3.51 -24.39
C ILE A 92 5.16 -4.43 -25.27
N ALA A 93 4.53 -3.86 -26.31
CA ALA A 93 3.78 -4.62 -27.29
C ALA A 93 4.61 -4.81 -28.56
N ILE A 94 4.56 -6.01 -29.12
CA ILE A 94 5.15 -6.34 -30.41
C ILE A 94 4.00 -6.62 -31.37
N GLU A 95 3.89 -5.82 -32.40
CA GLU A 95 2.88 -5.96 -33.43
C GLU A 95 3.50 -6.58 -34.70
N VAL A 96 2.83 -7.58 -35.27
CA VAL A 96 3.27 -8.26 -36.47
C VAL A 96 2.12 -8.47 -37.43
N ASN A 97 2.41 -8.58 -38.69
CA ASN A 97 1.44 -8.92 -39.71
C ASN A 97 0.88 -10.33 -39.45
N SER A 98 -0.46 -10.46 -39.39
CA SER A 98 -1.15 -11.72 -39.12
C SER A 98 -0.87 -12.85 -40.11
N LYS A 99 -0.35 -12.53 -41.29
CA LYS A 99 0.07 -13.52 -42.32
C LYS A 99 1.48 -14.07 -42.11
N ARG A 100 2.26 -13.53 -41.14
CA ARG A 100 3.63 -13.96 -40.83
C ARG A 100 3.62 -14.98 -39.69
N GLU A 101 3.13 -16.18 -40.00
CA GLU A 101 3.06 -17.28 -38.99
C GLU A 101 4.42 -17.62 -38.41
N ASP A 102 5.50 -17.56 -39.24
CA ASP A 102 6.89 -17.76 -38.80
C ASP A 102 7.31 -16.81 -37.68
N ILE A 103 6.95 -15.53 -37.81
CA ILE A 103 7.28 -14.52 -36.79
C ILE A 103 6.34 -14.67 -35.57
N ILE A 104 5.08 -14.97 -35.78
CA ILE A 104 4.11 -15.19 -34.69
C ILE A 104 4.61 -16.32 -33.78
N GLU A 105 5.10 -17.42 -34.32
CA GLU A 105 5.63 -18.53 -33.52
C GLU A 105 6.90 -18.14 -32.73
N LEU A 106 7.77 -17.29 -33.27
CA LEU A 106 8.92 -16.76 -32.56
C LEU A 106 8.49 -15.85 -31.40
N ILE A 107 7.50 -14.98 -31.62
CA ILE A 107 7.03 -14.03 -30.60
C ILE A 107 6.30 -14.73 -29.46
N LYS A 108 5.55 -15.82 -29.73
CA LYS A 108 4.94 -16.64 -28.69
C LYS A 108 5.95 -17.09 -27.63
N LYS A 109 7.21 -17.36 -28.00
CA LYS A 109 8.28 -17.78 -27.09
C LYS A 109 8.72 -16.73 -26.08
N ILE A 110 8.54 -15.45 -26.41
CA ILE A 110 8.91 -14.30 -25.57
C ILE A 110 7.69 -13.59 -24.97
N ASN A 111 6.49 -14.06 -25.28
CA ASN A 111 5.27 -13.48 -24.74
C ASN A 111 5.14 -13.80 -23.24
N HIS A 112 4.99 -12.74 -22.43
CA HIS A 112 4.69 -12.86 -21.02
C HIS A 112 3.18 -12.87 -20.80
N THR A 113 2.60 -14.08 -20.72
CA THR A 113 1.16 -14.31 -20.71
C THR A 113 0.44 -13.57 -19.59
N GLU A 114 1.03 -13.51 -18.40
CA GLU A 114 0.46 -12.80 -17.24
C GLU A 114 0.34 -11.30 -17.54
N THR A 115 1.41 -10.65 -18.01
CA THR A 115 1.37 -9.23 -18.40
C THR A 115 0.37 -8.98 -19.52
N TYR A 116 0.32 -9.87 -20.51
CA TYR A 116 -0.63 -9.77 -21.62
C TYR A 116 -2.08 -9.80 -21.13
N SER A 117 -2.40 -10.74 -20.24
CA SER A 117 -3.72 -10.87 -19.63
C SER A 117 -4.10 -9.63 -18.81
N GLN A 118 -3.21 -9.15 -17.94
CA GLN A 118 -3.44 -7.96 -17.12
C GLN A 118 -3.67 -6.71 -17.98
N VAL A 119 -2.85 -6.48 -19.00
CA VAL A 119 -2.99 -5.33 -19.90
C VAL A 119 -4.30 -5.37 -20.68
N ASN A 120 -4.70 -6.54 -21.15
CA ASN A 120 -5.98 -6.68 -21.85
C ASN A 120 -7.15 -6.37 -20.92
N GLU A 121 -7.14 -6.89 -19.70
CA GLU A 121 -8.17 -6.62 -18.69
C GLU A 121 -8.23 -5.13 -18.32
N GLU A 122 -7.08 -4.47 -18.11
CA GLU A 122 -7.00 -3.02 -17.89
C GLU A 122 -7.63 -2.22 -19.05
N ARG A 123 -7.37 -2.62 -20.28
CA ARG A 123 -7.90 -1.97 -21.49
C ARG A 123 -9.41 -2.19 -21.66
N GLU A 124 -9.90 -3.39 -21.40
CA GLU A 124 -11.35 -3.68 -21.43
C GLU A 124 -12.10 -2.85 -20.38
N ILE A 125 -11.53 -2.71 -19.17
CA ILE A 125 -12.10 -1.85 -18.14
C ILE A 125 -12.14 -0.39 -18.63
N LEU A 126 -11.08 0.12 -19.26
CA LEU A 126 -11.06 1.49 -19.78
C LEU A 126 -12.10 1.69 -20.90
N LYS A 127 -12.34 0.69 -21.76
CA LYS A 127 -13.37 0.75 -22.79
C LYS A 127 -14.78 0.98 -22.22
N ASN A 128 -15.09 0.40 -21.07
CA ASN A 128 -16.38 0.60 -20.38
C ASN A 128 -16.61 2.06 -19.94
N TYR A 129 -15.56 2.88 -19.94
CA TYR A 129 -15.62 4.32 -19.67
C TYR A 129 -15.42 5.16 -20.95
N GLY A 130 -15.67 4.61 -22.13
CA GLY A 130 -15.55 5.32 -23.41
C GLY A 130 -14.22 5.09 -24.15
N GLY A 131 -13.20 4.51 -23.50
CA GLY A 131 -11.89 4.23 -24.12
C GLY A 131 -11.09 5.49 -24.50
N GLY A 132 -9.85 5.29 -24.96
CA GLY A 132 -9.00 6.35 -25.51
C GLY A 132 -7.98 6.95 -24.51
N CYS A 133 -6.89 7.50 -25.10
CA CYS A 133 -5.76 8.03 -24.31
C CYS A 133 -6.04 9.38 -23.62
N HIS A 134 -7.14 10.03 -23.94
CA HIS A 134 -7.55 11.33 -23.38
C HIS A 134 -8.29 11.18 -22.04
N GLN A 135 -8.73 9.97 -21.70
CA GLN A 135 -9.46 9.70 -20.47
C GLN A 135 -8.60 10.01 -19.24
N LYS A 136 -9.20 10.70 -18.26
CA LYS A 136 -8.56 11.02 -16.97
C LYS A 136 -8.64 9.85 -15.99
N ILE A 137 -8.58 8.62 -16.49
CA ILE A 137 -8.75 7.39 -15.73
C ILE A 137 -7.45 6.59 -15.73
N GLY A 138 -7.02 6.19 -14.54
CA GLY A 138 -5.97 5.19 -14.34
C GLY A 138 -6.59 3.87 -13.90
N VAL A 139 -6.05 2.77 -14.40
CA VAL A 139 -6.44 1.41 -14.04
C VAL A 139 -5.19 0.62 -13.74
N SER A 140 -5.16 -0.13 -12.68
CA SER A 140 -4.13 -1.13 -12.44
C SER A 140 -4.72 -2.42 -11.91
N ILE A 141 -4.20 -3.53 -12.39
CA ILE A 141 -4.52 -4.88 -11.94
C ILE A 141 -3.25 -5.50 -11.37
N GLU A 142 -3.34 -6.02 -10.14
CA GLU A 142 -2.24 -6.67 -9.47
C GLU A 142 -2.66 -8.07 -9.02
N ASP A 143 -2.03 -9.11 -9.56
CA ASP A 143 -2.23 -10.48 -9.09
C ASP A 143 -1.50 -10.69 -7.76
N LYS A 144 -2.23 -11.20 -6.78
CA LYS A 144 -1.73 -11.55 -5.43
C LYS A 144 -2.19 -12.95 -5.07
N PHE A 145 -1.53 -13.58 -4.10
CA PHE A 145 -1.88 -14.93 -3.64
C PHE A 145 -3.33 -15.05 -3.09
N PHE A 146 -3.97 -13.92 -2.80
CA PHE A 146 -5.34 -13.85 -2.27
C PHE A 146 -6.37 -13.34 -3.29
N GLY A 147 -6.01 -13.15 -4.53
CA GLY A 147 -6.87 -12.67 -5.61
C GLY A 147 -6.29 -11.47 -6.35
N LYS A 148 -6.99 -11.01 -7.37
CA LYS A 148 -6.61 -9.84 -8.15
C LYS A 148 -7.08 -8.56 -7.47
N ILE A 149 -6.19 -7.58 -7.32
CA ILE A 149 -6.54 -6.23 -6.85
C ILE A 149 -6.78 -5.37 -8.08
N LEU A 150 -8.00 -4.93 -8.26
CA LEU A 150 -8.38 -3.90 -9.23
C LEU A 150 -8.35 -2.53 -8.54
N THR A 151 -7.64 -1.58 -9.13
CA THR A 151 -7.68 -0.17 -8.71
C THR A 151 -8.04 0.72 -9.89
N ILE A 152 -9.10 1.52 -9.76
CA ILE A 152 -9.52 2.52 -10.76
C ILE A 152 -9.62 3.87 -10.06
N ARG A 153 -8.95 4.86 -10.62
CA ARG A 153 -8.97 6.24 -10.13
C ARG A 153 -9.08 7.21 -11.29
N GLY A 154 -9.91 8.21 -11.14
CA GLY A 154 -10.01 9.24 -12.17
C GLY A 154 -11.33 9.97 -12.17
N GLN A 155 -11.70 10.43 -13.35
CA GLN A 155 -12.93 11.15 -13.61
C GLN A 155 -13.44 10.80 -15.00
N THR A 156 -14.75 10.57 -15.14
CA THR A 156 -15.38 10.39 -16.45
C THR A 156 -15.41 11.72 -17.22
N GLU A 157 -15.81 11.68 -18.48
CA GLU A 157 -15.97 12.90 -19.30
C GLU A 157 -17.05 13.83 -18.73
N GLU A 158 -18.11 13.27 -18.16
CA GLU A 158 -19.20 14.01 -17.50
C GLU A 158 -18.78 14.57 -16.12
N GLY A 159 -17.56 14.37 -15.68
CA GLY A 159 -17.05 14.88 -14.42
C GLY A 159 -17.28 13.98 -13.20
N VAL A 160 -17.83 12.78 -13.37
CA VAL A 160 -18.07 11.85 -12.24
C VAL A 160 -16.75 11.30 -11.72
N LYS A 161 -16.49 11.45 -10.42
CA LYS A 161 -15.31 10.91 -9.76
C LYS A 161 -15.38 9.39 -9.70
N ILE A 162 -14.28 8.74 -10.11
CA ILE A 162 -14.10 7.30 -9.99
C ILE A 162 -13.07 7.01 -8.90
N GLU A 163 -13.47 6.21 -7.91
CA GLU A 163 -12.60 5.81 -6.79
C GLU A 163 -12.99 4.39 -6.36
N ARG A 164 -12.41 3.39 -7.05
CA ARG A 164 -12.69 1.98 -6.81
C ARG A 164 -11.38 1.23 -6.56
N ARG A 165 -11.35 0.43 -5.51
CA ARG A 165 -10.27 -0.51 -5.21
C ARG A 165 -10.87 -1.73 -4.53
N GLU A 166 -10.71 -2.89 -5.11
CA GLU A 166 -11.33 -4.12 -4.62
C GLU A 166 -10.53 -5.36 -5.01
N ILE A 167 -10.83 -6.49 -4.38
CA ILE A 167 -10.37 -7.82 -4.78
C ILE A 167 -11.46 -8.43 -5.66
N THR A 168 -11.17 -8.67 -6.95
CA THR A 168 -12.18 -9.11 -7.93
C THR A 168 -12.56 -10.58 -7.81
N ASP A 169 -11.61 -11.45 -7.44
CA ASP A 169 -11.79 -12.91 -7.40
C ASP A 169 -12.05 -13.44 -5.98
N ASN A 170 -12.52 -12.57 -5.09
CA ASN A 170 -12.72 -12.95 -3.70
C ASN A 170 -14.00 -13.77 -3.51
N LYS A 171 -13.86 -15.08 -3.31
CA LYS A 171 -14.91 -16.00 -2.90
C LYS A 171 -15.15 -15.85 -1.39
N ASN A 172 -15.74 -14.74 -0.95
CA ASN A 172 -16.02 -14.59 0.47
C ASN A 172 -17.46 -14.99 0.82
N ASN A 173 -17.62 -15.63 1.98
CA ASN A 173 -18.90 -16.04 2.54
C ASN A 173 -19.46 -14.99 3.51
N TRP A 174 -19.04 -13.73 3.35
CA TRP A 174 -19.39 -12.61 4.25
C TRP A 174 -20.62 -11.85 3.81
N LYS A 175 -21.64 -12.56 3.27
CA LYS A 175 -22.91 -11.99 2.86
C LYS A 175 -23.99 -12.34 3.87
N ASN A 176 -24.93 -11.41 4.11
CA ASN A 176 -26.11 -11.62 4.96
C ASN A 176 -25.80 -12.00 6.40
N ILE A 177 -24.76 -11.42 6.99
CA ILE A 177 -24.37 -11.66 8.37
C ILE A 177 -25.06 -10.61 9.26
N PRO A 178 -25.83 -11.01 10.27
CA PRO A 178 -26.43 -10.07 11.21
C PRO A 178 -25.37 -9.26 11.95
N GLU A 179 -25.59 -7.96 12.16
CA GLU A 179 -24.63 -7.07 12.83
C GLU A 179 -24.24 -7.57 14.22
N ASN A 180 -25.19 -8.14 14.98
CA ASN A 180 -24.91 -8.71 16.30
C ASN A 180 -23.99 -9.93 16.28
N LYS A 181 -23.75 -10.54 15.10
CA LYS A 181 -22.83 -11.67 14.89
C LYS A 181 -21.44 -11.24 14.44
N PHE A 182 -21.23 -9.95 14.15
CA PHE A 182 -19.97 -9.40 13.68
C PHE A 182 -19.21 -8.64 14.78
N PHE A 183 -17.88 -8.73 14.77
CA PHE A 183 -16.98 -8.02 15.68
C PHE A 183 -15.73 -7.52 14.93
N PRO A 184 -15.30 -6.27 15.18
CA PRO A 184 -16.00 -5.19 15.86
C PRO A 184 -16.94 -4.45 14.90
N LEU A 185 -18.12 -4.03 15.34
CA LEU A 185 -19.02 -3.18 14.56
C LEU A 185 -18.49 -1.74 14.39
N ASN A 186 -17.71 -1.27 15.34
CA ASN A 186 -17.11 0.04 15.31
C ASN A 186 -15.66 -0.03 15.80
N ILE A 187 -14.73 0.15 14.86
CA ILE A 187 -13.30 0.03 15.12
C ILE A 187 -12.77 1.14 16.05
N ASP A 188 -13.37 2.33 16.04
CA ASP A 188 -12.92 3.48 16.83
C ASP A 188 -13.35 3.36 18.29
N LYS A 189 -14.44 2.68 18.54
CA LYS A 189 -14.92 2.38 19.91
C LYS A 189 -14.15 1.24 20.58
N TYR A 190 -13.52 0.37 19.78
CA TYR A 190 -12.84 -0.83 20.27
C TYR A 190 -11.34 -0.61 20.50
N LYS A 191 -10.98 -0.31 21.75
CA LYS A 191 -9.57 -0.22 22.17
C LYS A 191 -9.21 -1.48 22.96
N LEU A 192 -8.66 -2.48 22.31
CA LEU A 192 -8.14 -3.69 22.96
C LEU A 192 -6.79 -3.48 23.66
N PHE A 193 -6.13 -2.37 23.40
CA PHE A 193 -4.82 -2.05 23.98
C PHE A 193 -4.68 -0.56 24.24
N GLU A 194 -4.09 -0.23 25.36
CA GLU A 194 -3.44 1.05 25.58
C GLU A 194 -2.00 1.00 25.04
N ARG A 195 -1.49 2.14 24.57
CA ARG A 195 -0.14 2.26 24.02
C ARG A 195 0.69 3.20 24.87
N LYS A 196 1.81 2.66 25.41
CA LYS A 196 2.77 3.44 26.20
C LYS A 196 4.10 3.51 25.45
N LEU A 197 4.64 4.71 25.27
CA LEU A 197 5.92 4.91 24.59
C LEU A 197 7.09 4.34 25.39
N ILE A 198 8.10 3.82 24.68
CA ILE A 198 9.34 3.30 25.25
C ILE A 198 10.45 4.33 24.99
N ASN A 199 10.58 5.31 25.85
CA ASN A 199 11.47 6.47 25.66
C ASN A 199 12.93 6.09 25.39
N LYS A 200 13.48 5.09 26.10
CA LYS A 200 14.86 4.60 25.84
C LYS A 200 15.11 4.14 24.41
N ASN A 201 14.08 3.65 23.72
CA ASN A 201 14.17 3.20 22.34
C ASN A 201 13.94 4.35 21.34
N LEU A 202 13.13 5.36 21.72
CA LEU A 202 12.97 6.59 20.94
C LEU A 202 14.30 7.35 20.85
N ILE A 203 15.05 7.45 21.94
CA ILE A 203 16.41 8.05 21.96
C ILE A 203 17.36 7.33 20.98
N LYS A 204 17.23 6.00 20.83
CA LYS A 204 18.04 5.25 19.85
C LYS A 204 17.67 5.61 18.41
N ILE A 205 16.40 5.89 18.14
CA ILE A 205 15.92 6.24 16.80
C ILE A 205 16.45 7.61 16.38
N ASN A 206 16.46 8.59 17.26
CA ASN A 206 17.02 9.92 16.99
C ASN A 206 18.49 9.90 16.54
N LYS A 207 19.22 8.84 16.90
CA LYS A 207 20.64 8.65 16.53
C LYS A 207 20.83 7.90 15.21
N LEU A 208 19.74 7.38 14.59
CA LEU A 208 19.84 6.65 13.34
C LEU A 208 20.08 7.61 12.17
N LYS A 209 21.03 7.23 11.33
CA LYS A 209 21.35 7.90 10.06
C LYS A 209 21.48 6.86 8.96
N ASN A 210 21.28 7.27 7.71
CA ASN A 210 21.41 6.39 6.53
C ASN A 210 20.66 5.06 6.66
N THR A 211 19.44 5.10 7.20
CA THR A 211 18.66 3.93 7.56
C THR A 211 17.27 4.00 6.91
N ASN A 212 16.77 2.86 6.44
CA ASN A 212 15.39 2.72 6.02
C ASN A 212 14.53 2.38 7.25
N LEU A 213 13.63 3.28 7.65
CA LEU A 213 12.73 3.12 8.78
C LEU A 213 11.37 2.62 8.29
N TYR A 214 11.03 1.36 8.56
CA TYR A 214 9.70 0.83 8.30
C TYR A 214 8.79 1.11 9.49
N VAL A 215 7.79 1.98 9.30
CA VAL A 215 6.86 2.40 10.35
C VAL A 215 5.54 1.64 10.23
N SER A 216 5.30 0.71 11.15
CA SER A 216 4.10 -0.15 11.11
C SER A 216 2.81 0.61 11.42
N ARG A 217 2.85 1.60 12.30
CA ARG A 217 1.73 2.48 12.70
C ARG A 217 2.27 3.85 13.12
N GLU A 218 1.44 4.89 13.04
CA GLU A 218 1.79 6.26 13.42
C GLU A 218 2.27 6.40 14.87
N ASN A 219 1.79 5.55 15.78
CA ASN A 219 2.24 5.54 17.18
C ASN A 219 3.69 5.08 17.35
N ALA A 220 4.27 4.41 16.33
CA ALA A 220 5.66 3.99 16.39
C ALA A 220 6.66 5.15 16.20
N LEU A 221 6.17 6.28 15.73
CA LEU A 221 6.94 7.51 15.56
C LEU A 221 6.08 8.68 16.12
N PRO A 222 6.26 9.06 17.41
CA PRO A 222 5.52 10.14 18.03
C PRO A 222 5.87 11.50 17.42
N GLU A 223 5.09 12.52 17.74
CA GLU A 223 5.40 13.92 17.41
C GLU A 223 6.70 14.37 18.07
N ASP A 224 7.28 15.46 17.60
CA ASP A 224 8.46 16.12 18.19
C ASP A 224 9.78 15.33 18.19
N MET A 225 9.85 14.24 17.40
CA MET A 225 11.13 13.56 17.19
C MET A 225 11.87 14.13 15.97
N SER A 226 13.13 14.47 16.17
CA SER A 226 14.01 14.82 15.05
C SER A 226 14.52 13.54 14.38
N ILE A 227 14.09 13.30 13.15
CA ILE A 227 14.60 12.20 12.31
C ILE A 227 15.59 12.79 11.31
N ASP A 228 16.81 12.28 11.33
CA ASP A 228 17.86 12.72 10.40
C ASP A 228 17.40 12.55 8.95
N SER A 229 17.59 13.59 8.12
CA SER A 229 17.11 13.65 6.73
C SER A 229 17.72 12.58 5.81
N THR A 230 18.83 11.97 6.21
CA THR A 230 19.41 10.84 5.48
C THR A 230 18.63 9.55 5.63
N ASN A 231 17.69 9.47 6.59
CA ASN A 231 16.84 8.32 6.76
C ASN A 231 15.68 8.34 5.75
N VAL A 232 15.26 7.15 5.36
CA VAL A 232 14.06 6.92 4.53
C VAL A 232 12.93 6.46 5.44
N ILE A 233 11.78 7.10 5.40
CA ILE A 233 10.58 6.66 6.13
C ILE A 233 9.63 5.95 5.18
N TRP A 234 9.36 4.68 5.46
CA TRP A 234 8.42 3.84 4.71
C TRP A 234 7.31 3.33 5.62
N THR A 235 6.07 3.46 5.20
CA THR A 235 4.92 3.10 6.04
C THR A 235 4.25 1.81 5.59
N SER A 236 3.53 1.15 6.49
CA SER A 236 2.73 -0.03 6.16
C SER A 236 1.58 0.29 5.20
N GLY A 237 0.99 1.48 5.29
CA GLY A 237 -0.13 1.89 4.45
C GLY A 237 -0.30 3.41 4.39
N VAL A 238 -1.12 3.86 3.44
CA VAL A 238 -1.38 5.28 3.17
C VAL A 238 -2.00 6.01 4.37
N LYS A 239 -2.85 5.35 5.18
CA LYS A 239 -3.42 5.95 6.41
C LYS A 239 -2.31 6.33 7.40
N THR A 240 -1.30 5.46 7.57
CA THR A 240 -0.12 5.75 8.42
C THR A 240 0.72 6.90 7.83
N TRP A 241 0.93 6.90 6.52
CA TRP A 241 1.62 8.00 5.84
C TRP A 241 0.97 9.35 6.14
N LYS A 242 -0.34 9.50 5.84
CA LYS A 242 -1.07 10.76 6.07
C LYS A 242 -0.99 11.25 7.52
N LYS A 243 -1.02 10.33 8.50
CA LYS A 243 -0.89 10.67 9.92
C LYS A 243 0.53 11.14 10.26
N LEU A 244 1.58 10.50 9.72
CA LEU A 244 2.97 10.93 9.91
C LEU A 244 3.27 12.25 9.20
N ALA A 245 2.72 12.48 8.02
CA ALA A 245 2.83 13.76 7.33
C ALA A 245 2.23 14.91 8.16
N LYS A 246 1.06 14.69 8.78
CA LYS A 246 0.47 15.68 9.71
C LYS A 246 1.34 15.98 10.92
N LYS A 247 2.21 15.03 11.33
CA LYS A 247 3.22 15.22 12.39
C LYS A 247 4.52 15.86 11.89
N GLY A 248 4.58 16.31 10.63
CA GLY A 248 5.75 16.96 10.06
C GLY A 248 6.79 16.01 9.45
N TYR A 249 6.56 14.69 9.39
CA TYR A 249 7.52 13.76 8.83
C TYR A 249 7.43 13.64 7.31
N TRP A 250 8.57 13.73 6.63
CA TRP A 250 8.67 13.39 5.22
C TRP A 250 8.65 11.87 5.07
N VAL A 251 7.59 11.33 4.48
CA VAL A 251 7.43 9.91 4.23
C VAL A 251 7.74 9.61 2.77
N ASN A 252 8.62 8.64 2.52
CA ASN A 252 9.12 8.31 1.19
C ASN A 252 8.21 7.33 0.43
N GLY A 253 7.30 6.65 1.13
CA GLY A 253 6.36 5.73 0.49
C GLY A 253 5.67 4.79 1.45
N SER A 254 4.96 3.83 0.86
CA SER A 254 4.10 2.90 1.61
C SER A 254 4.05 1.54 0.95
N SER A 255 3.91 0.49 1.76
CA SER A 255 3.57 -0.87 1.29
C SER A 255 2.09 -1.05 0.94
N ASP A 256 1.34 0.04 0.87
CA ASP A 256 -0.06 0.08 0.41
C ASP A 256 -1.01 -0.87 1.14
N SER A 257 -0.69 -1.21 2.39
CA SER A 257 -1.38 -2.19 3.24
C SER A 257 -1.36 -3.64 2.70
N LEU A 258 -0.51 -3.94 1.72
CA LEU A 258 -0.43 -5.25 1.08
C LEU A 258 0.58 -6.21 1.74
N GLY A 259 1.20 -5.81 2.83
CA GLY A 259 2.18 -6.60 3.56
C GLY A 259 3.48 -5.85 3.82
N GLU A 260 4.46 -6.57 4.38
CA GLU A 260 5.75 -5.99 4.75
C GLU A 260 6.89 -6.55 3.87
N GLU A 261 6.61 -6.86 2.62
CA GLU A 261 7.63 -7.27 1.66
C GLU A 261 8.62 -6.13 1.41
N ASN A 262 9.84 -6.47 0.98
CA ASN A 262 10.86 -5.48 0.68
C ASN A 262 10.32 -4.47 -0.36
N PRO A 263 10.22 -3.19 0.01
CA PRO A 263 9.89 -2.18 -0.98
C PRO A 263 10.97 -2.15 -2.06
N ASN A 264 10.54 -2.12 -3.32
CA ASN A 264 11.46 -2.02 -4.45
C ASN A 264 12.03 -0.59 -4.57
N ILE A 265 12.85 -0.18 -3.58
CA ILE A 265 13.46 1.16 -3.50
C ILE A 265 14.99 1.11 -3.36
N LYS A 266 15.62 -0.03 -3.60
CA LYS A 266 17.06 -0.21 -3.38
C LYS A 266 17.93 0.86 -4.04
N PHE A 267 17.59 1.29 -5.23
CA PHE A 267 18.33 2.32 -5.96
C PHE A 267 18.14 3.71 -5.33
N LEU A 268 16.90 4.09 -5.03
CA LEU A 268 16.60 5.37 -4.39
C LEU A 268 17.12 5.44 -2.94
N SER A 269 17.07 4.32 -2.21
CA SER A 269 17.56 4.26 -0.83
C SER A 269 19.04 3.92 -0.71
N LYS A 270 19.77 3.77 -1.83
CA LYS A 270 21.20 3.42 -1.86
C LYS A 270 21.52 2.17 -0.99
N ASN A 271 20.67 1.14 -1.02
CA ASN A 271 20.81 -0.12 -0.26
C ASN A 271 20.94 0.05 1.27
N LYS A 272 20.35 1.08 1.86
CA LYS A 272 20.37 1.29 3.31
C LYS A 272 19.75 0.10 4.05
N LYS A 273 20.25 -0.16 5.28
CA LYS A 273 19.71 -1.21 6.15
C LYS A 273 18.31 -0.85 6.65
N TRP A 274 17.47 -1.86 6.84
CA TRP A 274 16.13 -1.68 7.35
C TRP A 274 16.06 -1.76 8.87
N VAL A 275 15.30 -0.87 9.47
CA VAL A 275 14.87 -0.89 10.88
C VAL A 275 13.36 -0.79 10.92
N LYS A 276 12.70 -1.79 11.51
CA LYS A 276 11.25 -1.78 11.70
C LYS A 276 10.89 -1.19 13.05
N LEU A 277 10.08 -0.13 13.04
CA LEU A 277 9.52 0.52 14.22
C LEU A 277 8.13 -0.05 14.49
N THR A 278 7.93 -0.65 15.66
CA THR A 278 6.70 -1.35 16.01
C THR A 278 6.54 -1.44 17.54
N HIS A 279 5.64 -2.28 18.03
CA HIS A 279 5.39 -2.53 19.45
C HIS A 279 6.21 -3.70 20.01
N ASN A 280 6.26 -3.83 21.35
CA ASN A 280 6.98 -4.88 22.06
C ASN A 280 6.32 -6.27 22.01
N PHE A 281 5.07 -6.35 21.63
CA PHE A 281 4.26 -7.57 21.62
C PHE A 281 4.57 -8.52 20.43
N THR A 282 5.77 -8.38 19.86
CA THR A 282 6.21 -9.23 18.75
C THR A 282 6.79 -10.53 19.33
N PRO A 283 6.18 -11.70 19.15
CA PRO A 283 6.72 -12.96 19.65
C PRO A 283 8.14 -13.18 19.12
N LYS A 284 9.07 -13.69 19.97
CA LYS A 284 10.46 -13.97 19.55
C LYS A 284 10.53 -14.85 18.29
N ASN A 285 9.56 -15.75 18.10
CA ASN A 285 9.46 -16.61 16.91
C ASN A 285 8.95 -15.88 15.66
N TYR A 286 8.33 -14.71 15.80
CA TYR A 286 7.89 -13.86 14.69
C TYR A 286 9.07 -13.17 13.98
N LEU A 287 10.19 -13.04 14.69
CA LEU A 287 11.44 -12.47 14.16
C LEU A 287 12.07 -13.36 13.07
N LYS A 288 11.71 -14.64 13.02
CA LYS A 288 12.17 -15.63 12.03
C LYS A 288 11.23 -15.78 10.82
N SER A 289 10.04 -15.18 10.86
CA SER A 289 9.10 -15.27 9.74
C SER A 289 9.49 -14.33 8.60
N HIS A 290 9.39 -14.80 7.38
CA HIS A 290 9.92 -14.30 6.12
C HIS A 290 9.35 -12.95 5.61
N ASN A 291 8.66 -12.15 6.43
CA ASN A 291 7.90 -10.96 6.00
C ASN A 291 8.25 -9.68 6.75
N LYS A 292 9.49 -9.45 6.95
CA LYS A 292 10.05 -8.14 7.25
C LYS A 292 10.93 -7.77 6.05
N PRO A 293 11.19 -6.49 5.80
CA PRO A 293 12.26 -6.11 4.90
C PRO A 293 13.49 -6.95 5.25
N GLU A 294 14.11 -7.60 4.28
CA GLU A 294 15.21 -8.54 4.52
C GLU A 294 16.20 -7.98 5.53
N ASN A 295 16.53 -8.77 6.55
CA ASN A 295 17.45 -8.38 7.62
C ASN A 295 17.07 -7.13 8.44
N ALA A 296 15.80 -6.71 8.48
CA ALA A 296 15.39 -5.57 9.28
C ALA A 296 15.58 -5.84 10.79
N ARG A 297 16.34 -4.96 11.45
CA ARG A 297 16.36 -4.88 12.90
C ARG A 297 15.03 -4.34 13.40
N ILE A 298 14.47 -4.92 14.47
CA ILE A 298 13.25 -4.43 15.09
C ILE A 298 13.57 -3.55 16.30
N ILE A 299 12.92 -2.39 16.36
CA ILE A 299 12.92 -1.53 17.54
C ILE A 299 11.46 -1.35 17.98
N ALA A 300 11.15 -1.84 19.19
CA ALA A 300 9.87 -1.59 19.83
C ALA A 300 9.85 -0.16 20.38
N THR A 301 8.99 0.69 19.85
CA THR A 301 8.87 2.09 20.23
C THR A 301 7.74 2.36 21.21
N TYR A 302 6.81 1.41 21.33
CA TYR A 302 5.72 1.47 22.29
C TYR A 302 5.35 0.06 22.77
N GLU A 303 4.73 0.02 23.94
CA GLU A 303 4.16 -1.17 24.55
C GLU A 303 2.67 -1.25 24.24
N LEU A 304 2.16 -2.48 24.13
CA LEU A 304 0.74 -2.78 24.07
C LEU A 304 0.31 -3.36 25.42
N ASN A 305 -0.44 -2.59 26.19
CA ASN A 305 -1.04 -3.01 27.44
C ASN A 305 -2.49 -3.42 27.17
N PRO A 306 -2.88 -4.71 27.36
CA PRO A 306 -4.25 -5.14 27.17
C PRO A 306 -5.20 -4.35 28.07
N VAL A 307 -6.37 -4.00 27.54
CA VAL A 307 -7.50 -3.48 28.30
C VAL A 307 -8.57 -4.55 28.43
N GLU A 308 -9.45 -4.40 29.40
CA GLU A 308 -10.57 -5.30 29.60
C GLU A 308 -11.51 -5.29 28.38
N ILE A 309 -11.98 -6.48 27.98
CA ILE A 309 -12.95 -6.64 26.90
C ILE A 309 -14.32 -6.61 27.53
N LEU A 310 -15.02 -5.47 27.38
CA LEU A 310 -16.33 -5.25 28.00
C LEU A 310 -17.49 -5.91 27.25
N GLU A 311 -17.31 -6.25 25.96
CA GLU A 311 -18.33 -6.92 25.17
C GLU A 311 -18.20 -8.44 25.28
N ASP A 312 -19.31 -9.13 25.49
CA ASP A 312 -19.35 -10.58 25.36
C ASP A 312 -19.22 -10.99 23.89
N LEU A 313 -18.19 -11.76 23.59
CA LEU A 313 -17.86 -12.23 22.26
C LEU A 313 -18.30 -13.68 21.99
N SER A 314 -18.83 -14.38 22.98
CA SER A 314 -19.23 -15.80 22.87
C SER A 314 -20.29 -16.06 21.80
N GLY A 315 -21.17 -15.08 21.56
CA GLY A 315 -22.22 -15.16 20.53
C GLY A 315 -21.83 -14.70 19.14
N LYS A 316 -20.60 -14.22 18.94
CA LYS A 316 -20.13 -13.71 17.64
C LYS A 316 -19.65 -14.86 16.76
N SER A 317 -19.89 -14.76 15.46
CA SER A 317 -19.49 -15.77 14.48
C SER A 317 -18.53 -15.23 13.39
N HIS A 318 -18.37 -13.90 13.29
CA HIS A 318 -17.54 -13.24 12.30
C HIS A 318 -16.68 -12.16 12.94
N PHE A 319 -15.36 -12.22 12.68
CA PHE A 319 -14.38 -11.34 13.32
C PHE A 319 -13.48 -10.67 12.29
N TYR A 320 -13.33 -9.35 12.37
CA TYR A 320 -12.33 -8.63 11.60
C TYR A 320 -11.16 -8.19 12.46
N TRP A 321 -9.95 -8.57 12.08
CA TRP A 321 -8.74 -8.34 12.87
C TRP A 321 -7.84 -7.27 12.28
N MET A 322 -7.68 -6.17 13.00
CA MET A 322 -6.73 -5.11 12.67
C MET A 322 -5.27 -5.49 12.95
N SER A 323 -5.03 -6.52 13.73
CA SER A 323 -3.68 -7.00 14.05
C SER A 323 -3.71 -8.42 14.62
N GLY A 324 -2.62 -9.16 14.42
CA GLY A 324 -2.43 -10.47 15.05
C GLY A 324 -2.36 -10.42 16.58
N SER A 325 -1.95 -9.28 17.17
CA SER A 325 -2.00 -9.08 18.62
C SER A 325 -3.43 -8.98 19.16
N ALA A 326 -4.33 -8.34 18.42
CA ALA A 326 -5.76 -8.29 18.78
C ALA A 326 -6.38 -9.70 18.74
N PHE A 327 -6.15 -10.45 17.66
CA PHE A 327 -6.57 -11.83 17.55
C PHE A 327 -6.06 -12.68 18.72
N LYS A 328 -4.76 -12.60 19.04
CA LYS A 328 -4.15 -13.36 20.13
C LYS A 328 -4.77 -13.03 21.50
N LEU A 329 -5.05 -11.76 21.77
CA LEU A 329 -5.65 -11.33 23.02
C LEU A 329 -7.07 -11.92 23.18
N VAL A 330 -7.88 -11.79 22.13
CA VAL A 330 -9.26 -12.29 22.14
C VAL A 330 -9.28 -13.83 22.20
N LEU A 331 -8.46 -14.51 21.41
CA LEU A 331 -8.36 -15.99 21.44
C LEU A 331 -7.97 -16.52 22.83
N LYS A 332 -7.16 -15.77 23.59
CA LYS A 332 -6.82 -16.17 24.98
C LYS A 332 -8.03 -16.14 25.91
N ASN A 333 -8.94 -15.19 25.72
CA ASN A 333 -10.12 -14.99 26.57
C ASN A 333 -11.35 -15.76 26.08
N TYR A 334 -11.43 -16.01 24.78
CA TYR A 334 -12.51 -16.69 24.06
C TYR A 334 -11.93 -17.76 23.12
N PRO A 335 -11.47 -18.92 23.62
CA PRO A 335 -10.84 -19.97 22.80
C PRO A 335 -11.74 -20.50 21.67
N GLU A 336 -13.07 -20.48 21.88
CA GLU A 336 -14.08 -20.96 20.95
C GLU A 336 -14.09 -20.20 19.61
N ILE A 337 -13.62 -18.95 19.56
CA ILE A 337 -13.57 -18.17 18.33
C ILE A 337 -12.70 -18.82 17.24
N ILE A 338 -11.85 -19.80 17.58
CA ILE A 338 -10.99 -20.50 16.62
C ILE A 338 -11.81 -21.14 15.48
N ASN A 339 -13.06 -21.50 15.76
CA ASN A 339 -13.99 -22.12 14.81
C ASN A 339 -14.87 -21.09 14.07
N ALA A 340 -14.72 -19.82 14.37
CA ALA A 340 -15.48 -18.74 13.73
C ALA A 340 -14.91 -18.38 12.34
N ASN A 341 -15.62 -17.48 11.63
CA ASN A 341 -15.12 -16.88 10.39
C ASN A 341 -14.28 -15.64 10.74
N HIS A 342 -13.11 -15.57 10.14
CA HIS A 342 -12.17 -14.49 10.39
C HIS A 342 -11.92 -13.67 9.13
N ALA A 343 -11.64 -12.38 9.31
CA ALA A 343 -11.16 -11.52 8.25
C ALA A 343 -10.03 -10.62 8.72
N CYS A 344 -9.18 -10.21 7.80
CA CYS A 344 -8.08 -9.29 8.07
C CYS A 344 -7.50 -8.74 6.76
N GLY A 345 -6.57 -7.79 6.85
CA GLY A 345 -5.74 -7.40 5.73
C GLY A 345 -4.73 -8.49 5.32
N PRO A 346 -4.16 -8.42 4.09
CA PRO A 346 -3.32 -9.46 3.48
C PRO A 346 -1.91 -9.58 4.07
N GLY A 347 -1.59 -8.84 5.12
CA GLY A 347 -0.25 -8.76 5.68
C GLY A 347 0.04 -9.76 6.79
N ASN A 348 0.82 -9.31 7.79
CA ASN A 348 1.24 -10.13 8.92
C ASN A 348 0.09 -10.67 9.78
N THR A 349 -1.04 -9.96 9.82
CA THR A 349 -2.22 -10.43 10.56
C THR A 349 -2.74 -11.73 9.96
N TYR A 350 -2.90 -11.82 8.64
CA TYR A 350 -3.28 -13.05 7.94
C TYR A 350 -2.32 -14.20 8.26
N LYS A 351 -1.02 -13.98 8.08
CA LYS A 351 0.00 -15.01 8.36
C LYS A 351 0.02 -15.47 9.81
N TYR A 352 -0.36 -14.59 10.73
CA TYR A 352 -0.46 -14.94 12.14
C TYR A 352 -1.69 -15.81 12.41
N ILE A 353 -2.85 -15.43 11.89
CA ILE A 353 -4.11 -16.14 12.11
C ILE A 353 -4.06 -17.55 11.49
N CYS A 354 -3.48 -17.71 10.30
CA CYS A 354 -3.28 -19.01 9.64
C CYS A 354 -2.52 -20.07 10.46
N LYS A 355 -1.90 -19.68 11.58
CA LYS A 355 -1.25 -20.64 12.51
C LYS A 355 -2.23 -21.32 13.46
N TYR A 356 -3.43 -20.81 13.57
CA TYR A 356 -4.45 -21.22 14.54
C TYR A 356 -5.77 -21.62 13.87
N VAL A 357 -6.11 -20.97 12.77
CA VAL A 357 -7.40 -21.06 12.07
C VAL A 357 -7.19 -21.68 10.70
N ASP A 358 -8.11 -22.53 10.25
CA ASP A 358 -8.11 -23.04 8.88
C ASP A 358 -8.20 -21.90 7.87
N LYS A 359 -7.41 -21.98 6.78
CA LYS A 359 -7.37 -20.93 5.76
C LYS A 359 -8.71 -20.67 5.10
N ASN A 360 -9.58 -21.70 5.00
CA ASN A 360 -10.91 -21.59 4.43
C ASN A 360 -11.85 -20.70 5.28
N ASN A 361 -11.55 -20.54 6.56
CA ASN A 361 -12.28 -19.69 7.49
C ASN A 361 -11.68 -18.28 7.60
N ILE A 362 -10.67 -17.96 6.76
CA ILE A 362 -10.01 -16.63 6.79
C ILE A 362 -10.23 -15.91 5.46
N ASN A 363 -10.94 -14.78 5.54
CA ASN A 363 -11.19 -13.90 4.40
C ASN A 363 -10.22 -12.71 4.40
N ILE A 364 -9.75 -12.31 3.24
CA ILE A 364 -8.87 -11.16 3.08
C ILE A 364 -9.66 -10.00 2.49
N PHE A 365 -9.56 -8.83 3.14
CA PHE A 365 -10.09 -7.56 2.65
C PHE A 365 -8.97 -6.52 2.62
N LEU A 366 -9.05 -5.56 1.71
CA LEU A 366 -8.06 -4.48 1.61
C LEU A 366 -8.18 -3.48 2.77
N SER A 367 -9.38 -3.36 3.35
CA SER A 367 -9.66 -2.52 4.52
C SER A 367 -10.80 -3.09 5.37
N TYR A 368 -10.94 -2.56 6.58
CA TYR A 368 -12.11 -2.85 7.43
C TYR A 368 -13.40 -2.33 6.80
N GLU A 369 -13.34 -1.18 6.16
CA GLU A 369 -14.47 -0.57 5.46
C GLU A 369 -14.98 -1.47 4.32
N ASP A 370 -14.06 -2.16 3.59
CA ASP A 370 -14.45 -3.12 2.55
C ASP A 370 -15.18 -4.34 3.13
N ALA A 371 -14.70 -4.84 4.28
CA ALA A 371 -15.37 -5.93 4.99
C ALA A 371 -16.79 -5.50 5.45
N LEU A 372 -16.89 -4.32 6.06
CA LEU A 372 -18.16 -3.78 6.54
C LEU A 372 -19.15 -3.50 5.39
N ASN A 373 -18.67 -2.93 4.28
CA ASN A 373 -19.50 -2.70 3.08
C ASN A 373 -20.00 -4.01 2.46
N THR A 374 -19.23 -5.09 2.55
CA THR A 374 -19.66 -6.41 2.06
C THR A 374 -20.80 -6.96 2.91
N LEU A 375 -20.76 -6.74 4.23
CA LEU A 375 -21.86 -7.07 5.14
C LEU A 375 -23.14 -6.27 4.81
N MET A 376 -23.00 -4.94 4.62
CA MET A 376 -24.16 -4.04 4.45
C MET A 376 -24.81 -4.11 3.06
N ARG A 377 -24.06 -4.38 1.99
CA ARG A 377 -24.61 -4.48 0.63
C ARG A 377 -25.66 -5.59 0.47
N SER A 378 -25.63 -6.57 1.32
CA SER A 378 -26.63 -7.65 1.32
C SER A 378 -28.00 -7.24 1.88
N VAL A 379 -28.04 -6.24 2.75
CA VAL A 379 -29.30 -5.73 3.36
C VAL A 379 -30.08 -4.87 2.34
N ILE A 380 -29.38 -4.09 1.52
CA ILE A 380 -30.01 -3.14 0.57
C ILE A 380 -30.60 -3.86 -0.67
N THR A 381 -30.05 -5.01 -1.06
CA THR A 381 -30.57 -5.77 -2.23
C THR A 381 -31.89 -6.50 -1.95
N ASP A 382 -32.22 -6.78 -0.70
CA ASP A 382 -33.46 -7.44 -0.33
C ASP A 382 -34.63 -6.46 -0.10
N GLU A 383 -34.35 -5.19 0.25
CA GLU A 383 -35.38 -4.15 0.37
C GLU A 383 -35.88 -3.62 -0.99
N ASN A 384 -35.05 -3.70 -2.05
CA ASN A 384 -35.44 -3.29 -3.41
C ASN A 384 -36.11 -4.41 -4.23
N LYS A 385 -36.39 -5.58 -3.63
CA LYS A 385 -37.12 -6.69 -4.25
C LYS A 385 -38.52 -6.94 -3.62
N LYS A 386 -38.98 -6.05 -2.77
CA LYS A 386 -40.36 -5.95 -2.31
C LYS A 386 -40.96 -4.67 -2.87
#